data_5fa2a3ee0ee40807168b44d6caebd162
#
_entry.id   5fa2a3ee0ee40807168b44d6caebd162
#
_cell.length_a   1.000
_cell.length_b   1.000
_cell.length_c   1.000
_cell.angle_alpha   90.00
_cell.angle_beta   90.00
_cell.angle_gamma   90.00
#
_symmetry.space_group_name_H-M   'P 1'
#
loop_
_entity.id
_entity.type
_entity.pdbx_description
1 polymer ?
#
loop_
_entity_poly.entity_id
_entity_poly.type
_entity_poly.pdbx_seq_one_letter_code
_entity_poly.pdbx_strand_id
1 'polypeptide(L)'
;MSIYSRYIFPRLMDFVMSSGQMSKVRAAVLSGVTGEIFEIGVGTGLNMPHYPKHVTHLTTADPNAGMSKLARNRIAESGIQVTHYTVGGESLPCKDESFDCVVCTWTLCSIPNVEQALRELRRILRPGGKLHFVEHGLADDEGVRRWQHRLTPIQKIVSDGC
;
A
#
# COMPACT_ATOMS: atom_id res chain seq x y z
N MET A 1 3.22 19.51 -5.83
CA MET A 1 1.98 18.80 -5.41
C MET A 1 0.82 19.77 -5.44
N SER A 2 -0.29 19.40 -6.12
CA SER A 2 -1.49 20.25 -6.18
C SER A 2 -2.26 20.20 -4.84
N ILE A 3 -3.13 21.21 -4.60
CA ILE A 3 -4.05 21.19 -3.43
C ILE A 3 -4.95 19.95 -3.49
N TYR A 4 -5.34 19.53 -4.70
CA TYR A 4 -6.10 18.30 -4.93
C TYR A 4 -5.39 17.08 -4.39
N SER A 5 -4.15 16.80 -4.82
CA SER A 5 -3.34 15.64 -4.39
C SER A 5 -3.09 15.62 -2.88
N ARG A 6 -3.03 16.79 -2.25
CA ARG A 6 -2.71 16.89 -0.82
C ARG A 6 -3.91 16.73 0.11
N TYR A 7 -5.09 17.23 -0.26
CA TYR A 7 -6.22 17.33 0.66
C TYR A 7 -7.51 16.64 0.20
N ILE A 8 -7.78 16.62 -1.11
CA ILE A 8 -9.04 16.08 -1.65
C ILE A 8 -8.87 14.60 -1.98
N PHE A 9 -7.86 14.28 -2.78
CA PHE A 9 -7.61 12.92 -3.24
C PHE A 9 -7.49 11.88 -2.11
N PRO A 10 -6.72 12.09 -1.02
CA PRO A 10 -6.63 11.12 0.05
C PRO A 10 -7.98 10.83 0.73
N ARG A 11 -8.84 11.84 0.88
CA ARG A 11 -10.17 11.65 1.48
C ARG A 11 -11.13 10.90 0.57
N LEU A 12 -11.10 11.22 -0.72
CA LEU A 12 -11.90 10.52 -1.72
C LEU A 12 -11.51 9.05 -1.80
N MET A 13 -10.21 8.78 -1.91
CA MET A 13 -9.68 7.41 -1.93
C MET A 13 -9.97 6.67 -0.63
N ASP A 14 -9.86 7.33 0.51
CA ASP A 14 -10.21 6.75 1.80
C ASP A 14 -11.66 6.28 1.83
N PHE A 15 -12.58 7.11 1.36
CA PHE A 15 -14.01 6.77 1.29
C PHE A 15 -14.27 5.58 0.35
N VAL A 16 -13.71 5.60 -0.85
CA VAL A 16 -13.89 4.52 -1.84
C VAL A 16 -13.28 3.20 -1.36
N MET A 17 -12.07 3.27 -0.81
CA MET A 17 -11.29 2.10 -0.40
C MET A 17 -11.64 1.57 0.99
N SER A 18 -12.49 2.27 1.76
CA SER A 18 -12.98 1.82 3.07
C SER A 18 -14.24 0.94 3.01
N SER A 19 -14.71 0.59 1.79
CA SER A 19 -15.91 -0.25 1.64
C SER A 19 -15.74 -1.61 2.32
N GLY A 20 -16.86 -2.20 2.75
CA GLY A 20 -16.85 -3.51 3.43
C GLY A 20 -16.23 -4.64 2.60
N GLN A 21 -16.32 -4.56 1.26
CA GLN A 21 -15.67 -5.52 0.37
C GLN A 21 -14.13 -5.37 0.39
N MET A 22 -13.62 -4.14 0.28
CA MET A 22 -12.18 -3.86 0.37
C MET A 22 -11.64 -4.24 1.76
N SER A 23 -12.40 -4.01 2.82
CA SER A 23 -12.07 -4.43 4.17
C SER A 23 -11.88 -5.94 4.28
N LYS A 24 -12.76 -6.75 3.69
CA LYS A 24 -12.62 -8.22 3.67
C LYS A 24 -11.38 -8.67 2.90
N VAL A 25 -11.08 -8.03 1.76
CA VAL A 25 -9.89 -8.32 0.97
C VAL A 25 -8.61 -8.01 1.78
N ARG A 26 -8.57 -6.85 2.45
CA ARG A 26 -7.44 -6.48 3.34
C ARG A 26 -7.25 -7.52 4.44
N ALA A 27 -8.31 -7.88 5.13
CA ALA A 27 -8.27 -8.88 6.19
C ALA A 27 -7.72 -10.23 5.69
N ALA A 28 -8.13 -10.67 4.49
CA ALA A 28 -7.64 -11.90 3.89
C ALA A 28 -6.14 -11.82 3.54
N VAL A 29 -5.70 -10.71 2.91
CA VAL A 29 -4.29 -10.51 2.53
C VAL A 29 -3.39 -10.45 3.77
N LEU A 30 -3.84 -9.78 4.83
CA LEU A 30 -3.05 -9.57 6.04
C LEU A 30 -3.10 -10.73 7.04
N SER A 31 -4.02 -11.69 6.86
CA SER A 31 -4.23 -12.78 7.83
C SER A 31 -3.00 -13.66 8.07
N GLY A 32 -2.11 -13.77 7.10
CA GLY A 32 -0.92 -14.61 7.15
C GLY A 32 0.38 -13.87 7.46
N VAL A 33 0.35 -12.58 7.79
CA VAL A 33 1.58 -11.81 8.07
C VAL A 33 2.12 -12.16 9.46
N THR A 34 3.44 -12.34 9.55
CA THR A 34 4.15 -12.71 10.79
C THR A 34 5.57 -12.17 10.77
N GLY A 35 6.21 -12.07 11.92
CA GLY A 35 7.61 -11.66 12.06
C GLY A 35 7.81 -10.15 11.85
N GLU A 36 8.95 -9.78 11.32
CA GLU A 36 9.28 -8.41 10.94
C GLU A 36 8.57 -8.04 9.64
N ILE A 37 7.74 -7.00 9.66
CA ILE A 37 6.85 -6.64 8.57
C ILE A 37 7.21 -5.28 7.98
N PHE A 38 7.27 -5.22 6.65
CA PHE A 38 7.40 -3.98 5.91
C PHE A 38 6.16 -3.75 5.04
N GLU A 39 5.57 -2.56 5.10
CA GLU A 39 4.44 -2.16 4.25
C GLU A 39 4.87 -1.02 3.32
N ILE A 40 4.70 -1.21 2.01
CA ILE A 40 4.89 -0.16 1.02
C ILE A 40 3.54 0.50 0.71
N GLY A 41 3.50 1.85 0.77
CA GLY A 41 2.29 2.62 0.50
C GLY A 41 1.26 2.57 1.62
N VAL A 42 1.61 3.06 2.81
CA VAL A 42 0.68 3.10 3.95
C VAL A 42 -0.56 3.96 3.70
N GLY A 43 -0.44 4.98 2.84
CA GLY A 43 -1.53 5.85 2.43
C GLY A 43 -2.30 6.49 3.60
N THR A 44 -3.58 6.19 3.71
CA THR A 44 -4.44 6.65 4.80
C THR A 44 -4.50 5.68 5.99
N GLY A 45 -3.74 4.59 5.97
CA GLY A 45 -3.66 3.62 7.07
C GLY A 45 -4.83 2.62 7.12
N LEU A 46 -5.50 2.36 6.00
CA LEU A 46 -6.64 1.44 5.94
C LEU A 46 -6.28 -0.02 6.28
N ASN A 47 -5.02 -0.39 6.23
CA ASN A 47 -4.56 -1.71 6.65
C ASN A 47 -4.49 -1.88 8.18
N MET A 48 -4.29 -0.79 8.92
CA MET A 48 -4.05 -0.83 10.37
C MET A 48 -5.07 -1.66 11.15
N PRO A 49 -6.40 -1.52 10.94
CA PRO A 49 -7.40 -2.31 11.66
C PRO A 49 -7.41 -3.80 11.31
N HIS A 50 -6.71 -4.21 10.25
CA HIS A 50 -6.75 -5.57 9.71
C HIS A 50 -5.50 -6.38 10.03
N TYR A 51 -4.47 -5.77 10.59
CA TYR A 51 -3.30 -6.52 11.06
C TYR A 51 -3.68 -7.45 12.20
N PRO A 52 -3.17 -8.70 12.22
CA PRO A 52 -3.36 -9.61 13.33
C PRO A 52 -2.85 -9.02 14.66
N LYS A 53 -3.50 -9.36 15.77
CA LYS A 53 -3.19 -8.81 17.11
C LYS A 53 -1.75 -9.03 17.57
N HIS A 54 -1.05 -10.01 17.03
CA HIS A 54 0.36 -10.26 17.36
C HIS A 54 1.33 -9.30 16.67
N VAL A 55 0.88 -8.52 15.70
CA VAL A 55 1.69 -7.50 15.03
C VAL A 55 1.76 -6.28 15.92
N THR A 56 2.92 -6.08 16.54
CA THR A 56 3.17 -4.95 17.45
C THR A 56 4.08 -3.89 16.83
N HIS A 57 4.82 -4.25 15.77
CA HIS A 57 5.72 -3.35 15.06
C HIS A 57 5.50 -3.45 13.55
N LEU A 58 5.65 -2.32 12.87
CA LEU A 58 5.51 -2.23 11.43
C LEU A 58 6.48 -1.17 10.89
N THR A 59 7.24 -1.52 9.87
CA THR A 59 8.03 -0.55 9.11
C THR A 59 7.27 -0.18 7.84
N THR A 60 7.19 1.11 7.50
CA THR A 60 6.45 1.57 6.32
C THR A 60 7.26 2.54 5.48
N ALA A 61 7.01 2.56 4.17
CA ALA A 61 7.50 3.59 3.26
C ALA A 61 6.36 4.15 2.41
N ASP A 62 6.31 5.49 2.28
CA ASP A 62 5.37 6.20 1.42
C ASP A 62 5.99 7.55 1.03
N PRO A 63 6.02 7.92 -0.28
CA PRO A 63 6.66 9.16 -0.74
C PRO A 63 5.90 10.42 -0.34
N ASN A 64 4.65 10.31 0.09
CA ASN A 64 3.88 11.46 0.56
C ASN A 64 4.49 12.02 1.86
N ALA A 65 4.96 13.26 1.79
CA ALA A 65 5.54 13.96 2.92
C ALA A 65 4.49 14.17 4.03
N GLY A 66 4.53 13.32 4.97
CA GLY A 66 3.62 13.34 6.12
C GLY A 66 2.46 12.38 5.92
N MET A 67 2.57 11.29 6.63
CA MET A 67 1.48 10.40 6.92
C MET A 67 0.21 11.20 7.13
N SER A 68 -0.84 10.95 6.38
CA SER A 68 -2.09 11.71 6.49
C SER A 68 -2.58 11.71 7.94
N LYS A 69 -3.34 12.74 8.32
CA LYS A 69 -3.95 12.76 9.66
C LYS A 69 -4.77 11.50 9.94
N LEU A 70 -5.40 10.96 8.88
CA LEU A 70 -6.17 9.70 8.95
C LEU A 70 -5.27 8.52 9.30
N ALA A 71 -4.11 8.39 8.62
CA ALA A 71 -3.16 7.33 8.93
C ALA A 71 -2.66 7.42 10.38
N ARG A 72 -2.28 8.62 10.86
CA ARG A 72 -1.84 8.81 12.25
C ARG A 72 -2.89 8.37 13.26
N ASN A 73 -4.16 8.72 13.02
CA ASN A 73 -5.25 8.32 13.92
C ASN A 73 -5.40 6.79 13.95
N ARG A 74 -5.45 6.14 12.77
CA ARG A 74 -5.58 4.68 12.68
C ARG A 74 -4.40 3.93 13.29
N ILE A 75 -3.18 4.46 13.13
CA ILE A 75 -1.99 3.91 13.78
C ILE A 75 -2.12 4.02 15.31
N ALA A 76 -2.49 5.19 15.83
CA ALA A 76 -2.68 5.37 17.26
C ALA A 76 -3.77 4.43 17.83
N GLU A 77 -4.86 4.24 17.09
CA GLU A 77 -5.95 3.33 17.48
C GLU A 77 -5.56 1.85 17.40
N SER A 78 -4.65 1.48 16.48
CA SER A 78 -4.22 0.09 16.31
C SER A 78 -3.29 -0.41 17.42
N GLY A 79 -2.60 0.49 18.10
CA GLY A 79 -1.56 0.15 19.07
C GLY A 79 -0.25 -0.37 18.45
N ILE A 80 -0.14 -0.39 17.13
CA ILE A 80 1.07 -0.83 16.41
C ILE A 80 2.11 0.29 16.43
N GLN A 81 3.34 -0.01 16.82
CA GLN A 81 4.46 0.92 16.70
C GLN A 81 4.92 0.96 15.25
N VAL A 82 4.85 2.15 14.63
CA VAL A 82 5.18 2.32 13.21
C VAL A 82 6.47 3.12 13.05
N THR A 83 7.45 2.52 12.37
CA THR A 83 8.62 3.22 11.82
C THR A 83 8.33 3.62 10.39
N HIS A 84 8.27 4.92 10.09
CA HIS A 84 7.90 5.42 8.78
C HIS A 84 9.04 6.10 8.05
N TYR A 85 9.25 5.72 6.78
CA TYR A 85 10.18 6.37 5.86
C TYR A 85 9.42 7.14 4.78
N THR A 86 9.74 8.43 4.63
CA THR A 86 9.17 9.25 3.55
C THR A 86 10.01 9.11 2.28
N VAL A 87 9.89 7.96 1.62
CA VAL A 87 10.65 7.60 0.40
C VAL A 87 9.78 6.79 -0.56
N GLY A 88 10.12 6.81 -1.84
CA GLY A 88 9.53 5.92 -2.84
C GLY A 88 10.02 4.48 -2.70
N GLY A 89 9.29 3.56 -3.33
CA GLY A 89 9.60 2.13 -3.28
C GLY A 89 10.87 1.73 -4.04
N GLU A 90 11.38 2.60 -4.91
CA GLU A 90 12.53 2.33 -5.76
C GLU A 90 13.88 2.34 -5.03
N SER A 91 13.93 2.89 -3.80
CA SER A 91 15.14 2.94 -2.98
C SER A 91 14.75 2.97 -1.51
N LEU A 92 14.85 1.83 -0.86
CA LEU A 92 14.43 1.67 0.53
C LEU A 92 15.62 1.74 1.49
N PRO A 93 15.57 2.57 2.55
CA PRO A 93 16.64 2.72 3.54
C PRO A 93 16.66 1.55 4.54
N CYS A 94 16.46 0.35 4.04
CA CYS A 94 16.40 -0.87 4.83
C CYS A 94 17.56 -1.80 4.45
N LYS A 95 18.04 -2.56 5.43
CA LYS A 95 19.08 -3.58 5.19
C LYS A 95 18.51 -4.74 4.35
N ASP A 96 19.39 -5.42 3.64
CA ASP A 96 19.05 -6.65 2.95
C ASP A 96 18.52 -7.68 3.96
N GLU A 97 17.61 -8.53 3.52
CA GLU A 97 17.11 -9.69 4.27
C GLU A 97 16.67 -9.36 5.72
N SER A 98 16.01 -8.21 5.91
CA SER A 98 15.61 -7.71 7.23
C SER A 98 14.15 -7.98 7.61
N PHE A 99 13.31 -8.35 6.63
CA PHE A 99 11.87 -8.57 6.87
C PHE A 99 11.43 -9.99 6.53
N ASP A 100 10.50 -10.51 7.32
CA ASP A 100 9.86 -11.81 7.09
C ASP A 100 8.67 -11.70 6.15
N CYS A 101 7.99 -10.56 6.19
CA CYS A 101 6.85 -10.25 5.32
C CYS A 101 6.95 -8.83 4.73
N VAL A 102 6.59 -8.72 3.46
CA VAL A 102 6.33 -7.45 2.80
C VAL A 102 4.85 -7.38 2.44
N VAL A 103 4.21 -6.26 2.73
CA VAL A 103 2.82 -5.98 2.42
C VAL A 103 2.73 -4.89 1.36
N CYS A 104 1.90 -5.12 0.34
CA CYS A 104 1.62 -4.16 -0.72
C CYS A 104 0.13 -4.23 -1.10
N THR A 105 -0.61 -3.15 -0.90
CA THR A 105 -2.05 -3.11 -1.20
C THR A 105 -2.40 -1.90 -2.05
N TRP A 106 -2.76 -2.15 -3.32
CA TRP A 106 -3.12 -1.11 -4.30
C TRP A 106 -2.11 0.04 -4.37
N THR A 107 -0.82 -0.28 -4.41
CA THR A 107 0.28 0.68 -4.35
C THR A 107 1.17 0.63 -5.59
N LEU A 108 1.40 -0.57 -6.16
CA LEU A 108 2.35 -0.73 -7.29
C LEU A 108 1.95 0.09 -8.52
N CYS A 109 0.66 0.30 -8.72
CA CYS A 109 0.15 1.13 -9.83
C CYS A 109 0.60 2.60 -9.76
N SER A 110 0.94 3.09 -8.56
CA SER A 110 1.37 4.48 -8.32
C SER A 110 2.90 4.64 -8.31
N ILE A 111 3.66 3.55 -8.43
CA ILE A 111 5.13 3.58 -8.41
C ILE A 111 5.66 3.77 -9.83
N PRO A 112 6.43 4.84 -10.11
CA PRO A 112 6.92 5.12 -11.46
C PRO A 112 7.79 4.00 -12.04
N ASN A 113 8.69 3.43 -11.24
CA ASN A 113 9.54 2.30 -11.64
C ASN A 113 9.23 1.06 -10.79
N VAL A 114 8.12 0.40 -11.14
CA VAL A 114 7.63 -0.78 -10.42
C VAL A 114 8.64 -1.93 -10.40
N GLU A 115 9.41 -2.13 -11.46
CA GLU A 115 10.43 -3.18 -11.51
C GLU A 115 11.54 -2.93 -10.49
N GLN A 116 11.98 -1.69 -10.37
CA GLN A 116 12.98 -1.32 -9.37
C GLN A 116 12.43 -1.48 -7.96
N ALA A 117 11.19 -1.08 -7.72
CA ALA A 117 10.53 -1.27 -6.44
C ALA A 117 10.42 -2.77 -6.07
N LEU A 118 10.04 -3.63 -7.01
CA LEU A 118 9.97 -5.07 -6.78
C LEU A 118 11.36 -5.67 -6.47
N ARG A 119 12.44 -5.17 -7.12
CA ARG A 119 13.81 -5.56 -6.76
C ARG A 119 14.17 -5.16 -5.34
N GLU A 120 13.80 -3.95 -4.92
CA GLU A 120 14.00 -3.48 -3.53
C GLU A 120 13.20 -4.30 -2.51
N LEU A 121 11.91 -4.57 -2.78
CA LEU A 121 11.10 -5.43 -1.94
C LEU A 121 11.68 -6.83 -1.81
N ARG A 122 12.21 -7.38 -2.91
CA ARG A 122 12.92 -8.67 -2.91
C ARG A 122 14.20 -8.60 -2.09
N ARG A 123 14.98 -7.51 -2.20
CA ARG A 123 16.25 -7.31 -1.48
C ARG A 123 16.05 -7.31 0.04
N ILE A 124 15.01 -6.62 0.52
CA ILE A 124 14.75 -6.49 1.96
C ILE A 124 14.07 -7.73 2.57
N LEU A 125 13.47 -8.61 1.73
CA LEU A 125 12.89 -9.87 2.20
C LEU A 125 13.97 -10.89 2.50
N ARG A 126 13.84 -11.55 3.65
CA ARG A 126 14.66 -12.73 4.00
C ARG A 126 14.45 -13.87 3.03
N PRO A 127 15.41 -14.77 2.86
CA PRO A 127 15.19 -16.05 2.19
C PRO A 127 13.98 -16.78 2.80
N GLY A 128 13.00 -17.14 1.97
CA GLY A 128 11.73 -17.73 2.42
C GLY A 128 10.69 -16.74 2.94
N GLY A 129 11.01 -15.45 3.01
CA GLY A 129 10.05 -14.38 3.33
C GLY A 129 8.93 -14.27 2.29
N LYS A 130 7.80 -13.68 2.68
CA LYS A 130 6.57 -13.64 1.86
C LYS A 130 6.18 -12.24 1.45
N LEU A 131 5.76 -12.08 0.20
CA LEU A 131 5.07 -10.90 -0.28
C LEU A 131 3.55 -11.13 -0.21
N HIS A 132 2.87 -10.35 0.61
CA HIS A 132 1.42 -10.30 0.70
C HIS A 132 0.92 -9.10 -0.10
N PHE A 133 0.20 -9.34 -1.18
CA PHE A 133 -0.21 -8.22 -2.04
C PHE A 133 -1.61 -8.40 -2.61
N VAL A 134 -2.22 -7.28 -2.93
CA VAL A 134 -3.41 -7.16 -3.77
C VAL A 134 -3.29 -5.91 -4.61
N GLU A 135 -3.55 -6.05 -5.91
CA GLU A 135 -3.43 -4.96 -6.87
C GLU A 135 -4.59 -4.98 -7.87
N HIS A 136 -4.78 -3.86 -8.54
CA HIS A 136 -5.70 -3.78 -9.66
C HIS A 136 -5.11 -4.52 -10.86
N GLY A 137 -5.92 -5.37 -11.49
CA GLY A 137 -5.56 -6.09 -12.70
C GLY A 137 -6.51 -5.82 -13.85
N LEU A 138 -6.10 -6.17 -15.06
CA LEU A 138 -6.99 -6.24 -16.20
C LEU A 138 -7.95 -7.42 -16.02
N ALA A 139 -9.22 -7.21 -16.36
CA ALA A 139 -10.21 -8.27 -16.32
C ALA A 139 -9.95 -9.30 -17.43
N ASP A 140 -10.26 -10.57 -17.14
CA ASP A 140 -10.21 -11.64 -18.13
C ASP A 140 -11.30 -11.46 -19.20
N ASP A 141 -12.45 -10.88 -18.84
CA ASP A 141 -13.52 -10.54 -19.77
C ASP A 141 -13.10 -9.41 -20.73
N GLU A 142 -13.18 -9.71 -22.03
CA GLU A 142 -12.76 -8.75 -23.07
C GLU A 142 -13.59 -7.46 -23.12
N GLY A 143 -14.87 -7.53 -22.78
CA GLY A 143 -15.77 -6.37 -22.75
C GLY A 143 -15.36 -5.43 -21.63
N VAL A 144 -15.14 -5.97 -20.43
CA VAL A 144 -14.68 -5.21 -19.26
C VAL A 144 -13.29 -4.65 -19.51
N ARG A 145 -12.36 -5.43 -20.07
CA ARG A 145 -11.00 -5.00 -20.40
C ARG A 145 -10.98 -3.81 -21.38
N ARG A 146 -11.84 -3.84 -22.40
CA ARG A 146 -12.00 -2.70 -23.34
C ARG A 146 -12.47 -1.43 -22.62
N TRP A 147 -13.38 -1.54 -21.67
CA TRP A 147 -13.81 -0.41 -20.85
C TRP A 147 -12.69 0.08 -19.93
N GLN A 148 -11.94 -0.82 -19.29
CA GLN A 148 -10.78 -0.45 -18.49
C GLN A 148 -9.78 0.38 -19.31
N HIS A 149 -9.40 -0.09 -20.51
CA HIS A 149 -8.49 0.68 -21.39
C HIS A 149 -9.02 2.06 -21.78
N ARG A 150 -10.32 2.19 -22.02
CA ARG A 150 -10.93 3.49 -22.36
C ARG A 150 -10.97 4.46 -21.18
N LEU A 151 -11.18 3.96 -19.98
CA LEU A 151 -11.30 4.77 -18.77
C LEU A 151 -9.95 5.05 -18.10
N THR A 152 -8.92 4.24 -18.35
CA THR A 152 -7.57 4.40 -17.77
C THR A 152 -7.00 5.83 -17.92
N PRO A 153 -7.09 6.52 -19.05
CA PRO A 153 -6.56 7.89 -19.17
C PRO A 153 -7.25 8.86 -18.20
N ILE A 154 -8.56 8.72 -18.01
CA ILE A 154 -9.34 9.54 -17.07
C ILE A 154 -8.99 9.18 -15.65
N GLN A 155 -8.91 7.88 -15.36
CA GLN A 155 -8.54 7.37 -14.05
C GLN A 155 -7.17 7.88 -13.62
N LYS A 156 -6.15 7.84 -14.48
CA LYS A 156 -4.80 8.36 -14.18
C LYS A 156 -4.81 9.83 -13.76
N ILE A 157 -5.69 10.64 -14.32
CA ILE A 157 -5.83 12.06 -13.96
C ILE A 157 -6.49 12.18 -12.57
N VAL A 158 -7.57 11.43 -12.34
CA VAL A 158 -8.36 11.49 -11.09
C VAL A 158 -7.61 10.82 -9.93
N SER A 159 -6.87 9.76 -10.21
CA SER A 159 -6.16 8.94 -9.20
C SER A 159 -4.68 9.30 -9.02
N ASP A 160 -4.28 10.49 -9.46
CA ASP A 160 -2.92 11.04 -9.28
C ASP A 160 -1.81 10.07 -9.73
N GLY A 161 -2.04 9.39 -10.86
CA GLY A 161 -1.08 8.50 -11.51
C GLY A 161 -1.38 6.99 -11.39
N CYS A 162 -2.35 6.60 -10.59
CA CYS A 162 -2.77 5.18 -10.47
C CYS A 162 -3.62 4.70 -11.65
#